data_d6224b7c0141ba0784d5ca9dbc07fd66
#
_entry.id   d6224b7c0141ba0784d5ca9dbc07fd66
#
_cell.length_a   1.000
_cell.length_b   1.000
_cell.length_c   1.000
_cell.angle_alpha   90.00
_cell.angle_beta   90.00
_cell.angle_gamma   90.00
#
_symmetry.space_group_name_H-M   'P 1'
#
loop_
_entity.id
_entity.type
_entity.pdbx_description
1 polymer ?
#
loop_
_entity_poly.entity_id
_entity_poly.type
_entity_poly.pdbx_seq_one_letter_code
_entity_poly.pdbx_strand_id
1 'polypeptide(L)'
;MASLRRINQDDLRNHNLSVVIDTLLRASGPMSRADLAKETGLTKATMSLLVSLLIDAGVVKEGEPQNSASYGRPSTPLMLGGGKVCGVGMQVNTDGYGCMALDINHDILRHEWVDADMSGVEPDVVFGKLDAMAKAMAEDLESKRCIIAGVSCALPGLVTSDKRLLMARNLGWENVDLTTFDVMRGYDVTPCNEAKLAAIAQIPGYACARADVFDGVDCADSFLYLSCDIGIGGAIVRDGEIVSGSHGFAGEIGHVSVSLDGPLCGCGRRGCWEV
;
A
#
# COMPACT_ATOMS: atom_id res chain seq x y z
N MET A 1 -12.04 17.79 19.04
CA MET A 1 -10.84 18.53 19.54
C MET A 1 -9.66 17.58 19.42
N ALA A 2 -8.68 17.88 18.57
CA ALA A 2 -7.46 17.09 18.49
C ALA A 2 -6.71 17.21 19.83
N SER A 3 -6.52 16.11 20.52
CA SER A 3 -5.71 16.04 21.74
C SER A 3 -4.25 16.30 21.38
N LEU A 4 -3.66 17.37 21.93
CA LEU A 4 -2.23 17.63 21.80
C LEU A 4 -1.47 16.51 22.52
N ARG A 5 -0.89 15.58 21.77
CA ARG A 5 -0.02 14.52 22.30
C ARG A 5 1.41 15.05 22.40
N ARG A 6 2.04 14.80 23.56
CA ARG A 6 3.46 15.16 23.75
C ARG A 6 4.31 14.26 22.86
N ILE A 7 5.04 14.85 21.93
CA ILE A 7 6.01 14.16 21.08
C ILE A 7 7.26 13.88 21.92
N ASN A 8 7.66 12.64 22.05
CA ASN A 8 8.91 12.23 22.69
C ASN A 8 10.03 12.09 21.66
N GLN A 9 11.27 11.83 22.11
CA GLN A 9 12.42 11.66 21.21
C GLN A 9 12.30 10.44 20.29
N ASP A 10 11.65 9.38 20.74
CA ASP A 10 11.44 8.17 19.95
C ASP A 10 10.41 8.42 18.86
N ASP A 11 9.32 9.14 19.15
CA ASP A 11 8.32 9.54 18.15
C ASP A 11 8.98 10.39 17.05
N LEU A 12 9.83 11.35 17.42
CA LEU A 12 10.56 12.19 16.46
C LEU A 12 11.56 11.38 15.64
N ARG A 13 12.27 10.46 16.27
CA ARG A 13 13.21 9.56 15.56
C ARG A 13 12.47 8.68 14.56
N ASN A 14 11.37 8.06 14.96
CA ASN A 14 10.57 7.21 14.09
C ASN A 14 9.98 7.98 12.93
N HIS A 15 9.47 9.19 13.17
CA HIS A 15 9.03 10.08 12.11
C HIS A 15 10.15 10.39 11.11
N ASN A 16 11.33 10.76 11.59
CA ASN A 16 12.46 11.06 10.71
C ASN A 16 12.94 9.83 9.93
N LEU A 17 12.91 8.61 10.52
CA LEU A 17 13.19 7.36 9.81
C LEU A 17 12.18 7.14 8.68
N SER A 18 10.88 7.35 8.94
CA SER A 18 9.85 7.24 7.90
C SER A 18 10.06 8.24 6.77
N VAL A 19 10.41 9.50 7.08
CA VAL A 19 10.72 10.50 6.07
C VAL A 19 11.91 10.08 5.19
N VAL A 20 12.97 9.53 5.78
CA VAL A 20 14.14 9.05 5.02
C VAL A 20 13.79 7.89 4.10
N ILE A 21 13.01 6.92 4.61
CA ILE A 21 12.56 5.76 3.80
C ILE A 21 11.65 6.22 2.66
N ASP A 22 10.67 7.09 2.93
CA ASP A 22 9.74 7.61 1.92
C ASP A 22 10.49 8.39 0.83
N THR A 23 11.48 9.22 1.23
CA THR A 23 12.34 9.94 0.28
C THR A 23 13.13 8.98 -0.62
N LEU A 24 13.67 7.89 -0.07
CA LEU A 24 14.39 6.87 -0.85
C LEU A 24 13.45 6.09 -1.78
N LEU A 25 12.23 5.77 -1.33
CA LEU A 25 11.22 5.08 -2.14
C LEU A 25 10.78 5.91 -3.34
N ARG A 26 10.62 7.23 -3.15
CA ARG A 26 10.16 8.16 -4.21
C ARG A 26 11.29 8.68 -5.08
N ALA A 27 12.54 8.40 -4.75
CA ALA A 27 13.68 8.87 -5.52
C ALA A 27 13.71 8.21 -6.91
N SER A 28 13.86 9.01 -7.96
CA SER A 28 14.05 8.55 -9.34
C SER A 28 15.42 7.92 -9.61
N GLY A 29 16.30 7.88 -8.60
CA GLY A 29 17.64 7.29 -8.70
C GLY A 29 18.36 7.24 -7.35
N PRO A 30 19.57 6.68 -7.33
CA PRO A 30 20.36 6.53 -6.11
C PRO A 30 20.67 7.88 -5.45
N MET A 31 20.44 8.00 -4.14
CA MET A 31 20.71 9.21 -3.35
C MET A 31 21.85 8.97 -2.37
N SER A 32 22.71 9.97 -2.18
CA SER A 32 23.68 9.96 -1.11
C SER A 32 23.09 10.49 0.21
N ARG A 33 23.80 10.29 1.33
CA ARG A 33 23.41 10.92 2.62
C ARG A 33 23.31 12.45 2.52
N ALA A 34 24.12 13.07 1.66
CA ALA A 34 24.08 14.52 1.47
C ALA A 34 22.85 14.96 0.69
N ASP A 35 22.44 14.19 -0.32
CA ASP A 35 21.22 14.44 -1.09
C ASP A 35 19.98 14.27 -0.22
N LEU A 36 19.92 13.19 0.56
CA LEU A 36 18.85 12.96 1.53
C LEU A 36 18.75 14.08 2.57
N ALA A 37 19.90 14.52 3.11
CA ALA A 37 19.90 15.63 4.08
C ALA A 37 19.39 16.93 3.46
N LYS A 38 19.70 17.20 2.19
CA LYS A 38 19.20 18.37 1.45
C LYS A 38 17.70 18.27 1.19
N GLU A 39 17.23 17.11 0.74
CA GLU A 39 15.83 16.89 0.38
C GLU A 39 14.90 16.92 1.60
N THR A 40 15.31 16.26 2.68
CA THR A 40 14.51 16.17 3.91
C THR A 40 14.65 17.38 4.84
N GLY A 41 15.64 18.25 4.62
CA GLY A 41 15.97 19.35 5.53
C GLY A 41 16.62 18.92 6.85
N LEU A 42 16.93 17.63 7.02
CA LEU A 42 17.60 17.11 8.22
C LEU A 42 19.09 17.47 8.23
N THR A 43 19.68 17.62 9.43
CA THR A 43 21.12 17.88 9.54
C THR A 43 21.94 16.68 9.06
N LYS A 44 23.15 16.92 8.54
CA LYS A 44 24.06 15.85 8.12
C LYS A 44 24.38 14.85 9.25
N ALA A 45 24.46 15.31 10.49
CA ALA A 45 24.70 14.47 11.64
C ALA A 45 23.49 13.54 11.92
N THR A 46 22.28 14.10 11.93
CA THR A 46 21.04 13.35 12.08
C THR A 46 20.89 12.32 10.94
N MET A 47 21.09 12.74 9.70
CA MET A 47 21.02 11.87 8.53
C MET A 47 22.01 10.70 8.63
N SER A 48 23.26 10.95 9.03
CA SER A 48 24.24 9.89 9.18
C SER A 48 23.83 8.84 10.24
N LEU A 49 23.27 9.30 11.36
CA LEU A 49 22.76 8.41 12.40
C LEU A 49 21.58 7.56 11.91
N LEU A 50 20.58 8.19 11.27
CA LEU A 50 19.39 7.51 10.77
C LEU A 50 19.73 6.46 9.69
N VAL A 51 20.59 6.85 8.74
CA VAL A 51 21.04 5.93 7.68
C VAL A 51 21.82 4.74 8.27
N SER A 52 22.68 4.97 9.28
CA SER A 52 23.37 3.85 9.94
C SER A 52 22.39 2.87 10.59
N LEU A 53 21.35 3.36 11.28
CA LEU A 53 20.30 2.51 11.85
C LEU A 53 19.56 1.70 10.77
N LEU A 54 19.27 2.31 9.62
CA LEU A 54 18.60 1.63 8.51
C LEU A 54 19.50 0.58 7.84
N ILE A 55 20.80 0.82 7.78
CA ILE A 55 21.79 -0.15 7.27
C ILE A 55 21.90 -1.34 8.23
N ASP A 56 22.03 -1.07 9.54
CA ASP A 56 22.13 -2.10 10.57
C ASP A 56 20.86 -2.99 10.60
N ALA A 57 19.69 -2.39 10.32
CA ALA A 57 18.42 -3.10 10.17
C ALA A 57 18.27 -3.82 8.82
N GLY A 58 19.16 -3.60 7.86
CA GLY A 58 19.08 -4.19 6.51
C GLY A 58 18.01 -3.58 5.61
N VAL A 59 17.43 -2.43 6.02
CA VAL A 59 16.43 -1.68 5.24
C VAL A 59 17.09 -0.88 4.11
N VAL A 60 18.32 -0.43 4.33
CA VAL A 60 19.13 0.32 3.37
C VAL A 60 20.48 -0.37 3.19
N LYS A 61 21.05 -0.30 2.01
CA LYS A 61 22.42 -0.75 1.70
C LYS A 61 23.19 0.35 0.97
N GLU A 62 24.50 0.36 1.15
CA GLU A 62 25.40 1.21 0.38
C GLU A 62 25.73 0.57 -0.96
N GLY A 63 25.70 1.36 -2.03
CA GLY A 63 26.18 0.95 -3.34
C GLY A 63 27.67 1.28 -3.52
N GLU A 64 28.18 0.99 -4.72
CA GLU A 64 29.56 1.31 -5.06
C GLU A 64 29.78 2.84 -5.09
N PRO A 65 30.88 3.35 -4.52
CA PRO A 65 31.20 4.78 -4.57
C PRO A 65 31.23 5.31 -6.00
N GLN A 66 30.46 6.35 -6.27
CA GLN A 66 30.43 7.00 -7.58
C GLN A 66 31.28 8.28 -7.56
N ASN A 67 32.17 8.39 -8.54
CA ASN A 67 32.88 9.64 -8.80
C ASN A 67 31.90 10.58 -9.51
N SER A 68 31.43 11.62 -8.82
CA SER A 68 30.69 12.68 -9.49
C SER A 68 31.60 13.38 -10.49
N ALA A 69 31.09 13.69 -11.69
CA ALA A 69 31.83 14.41 -12.74
C ALA A 69 32.21 15.85 -12.34
N SER A 70 31.70 16.36 -11.24
CA SER A 70 32.10 17.65 -10.65
C SER A 70 33.10 17.42 -9.52
N TYR A 71 34.08 18.30 -9.40
CA TYR A 71 35.12 18.35 -8.36
C TYR A 71 34.52 18.20 -6.96
N GLY A 72 34.45 16.95 -6.45
CA GLY A 72 33.89 16.64 -5.14
C GLY A 72 34.37 15.28 -4.62
N ARG A 73 34.24 15.09 -3.29
CA ARG A 73 34.53 13.79 -2.66
C ARG A 73 33.57 12.72 -3.24
N PRO A 74 34.05 11.50 -3.56
CA PRO A 74 33.18 10.41 -4.00
C PRO A 74 31.99 10.26 -3.07
N SER A 75 30.79 10.15 -3.63
CA SER A 75 29.56 9.91 -2.86
C SER A 75 29.21 8.44 -2.93
N THR A 76 28.81 7.87 -1.80
CA THR A 76 28.29 6.52 -1.74
C THR A 76 26.78 6.57 -1.87
N PRO A 77 26.21 6.02 -2.95
CA PRO A 77 24.77 5.96 -3.13
C PRO A 77 24.14 4.99 -2.13
N LEU A 78 22.94 5.32 -1.68
CA LEU A 78 22.11 4.50 -0.83
C LEU A 78 21.01 3.87 -1.68
N MET A 79 20.73 2.64 -1.41
CA MET A 79 19.69 1.85 -2.07
C MET A 79 18.88 1.11 -1.02
N LEU A 80 17.63 0.80 -1.33
CA LEU A 80 16.82 -0.07 -0.46
C LEU A 80 17.44 -1.47 -0.41
N GLY A 81 17.41 -2.08 0.77
CA GLY A 81 17.90 -3.44 1.02
C GLY A 81 16.78 -4.45 0.84
N GLY A 82 16.95 -5.48 0.00
CA GLY A 82 15.95 -6.53 -0.19
C GLY A 82 16.05 -7.68 0.82
N GLY A 83 14.93 -8.43 0.96
CA GLY A 83 14.88 -9.70 1.66
C GLY A 83 14.87 -9.67 3.19
N LYS A 84 14.85 -8.48 3.81
CA LYS A 84 14.86 -8.33 5.28
C LYS A 84 13.57 -7.77 5.85
N VAL A 85 12.88 -6.94 5.10
CA VAL A 85 11.62 -6.31 5.48
C VAL A 85 10.65 -6.47 4.33
N CYS A 86 9.42 -6.87 4.62
CA CYS A 86 8.37 -7.04 3.62
C CYS A 86 7.03 -6.52 4.11
N GLY A 87 6.13 -6.24 3.17
CA GLY A 87 4.71 -6.09 3.40
C GLY A 87 3.97 -7.33 2.93
N VAL A 88 2.86 -7.64 3.57
CA VAL A 88 1.95 -8.72 3.14
C VAL A 88 0.63 -8.10 2.69
N GLY A 89 0.24 -8.36 1.45
CA GLY A 89 -1.07 -8.05 0.91
C GLY A 89 -1.94 -9.29 0.88
N MET A 90 -3.18 -9.18 1.34
CA MET A 90 -4.24 -10.15 1.13
C MET A 90 -5.28 -9.55 0.20
N GLN A 91 -5.95 -10.39 -0.56
CA GLN A 91 -7.05 -9.95 -1.42
C GLN A 91 -8.17 -10.99 -1.42
N VAL A 92 -9.39 -10.49 -1.46
CA VAL A 92 -10.60 -11.25 -1.80
C VAL A 92 -11.34 -10.45 -2.86
N ASN A 93 -11.68 -11.08 -3.97
CA ASN A 93 -12.56 -10.54 -5.00
C ASN A 93 -13.52 -11.64 -5.50
N THR A 94 -14.25 -11.40 -6.58
CA THR A 94 -15.20 -12.38 -7.16
C THR A 94 -14.53 -13.63 -7.71
N ASP A 95 -13.27 -13.53 -8.13
CA ASP A 95 -12.54 -14.58 -8.84
C ASP A 95 -11.69 -15.44 -7.90
N GLY A 96 -11.57 -15.03 -6.62
CA GLY A 96 -10.79 -15.80 -5.67
C GLY A 96 -10.30 -15.00 -4.46
N TYR A 97 -9.30 -15.57 -3.82
CA TYR A 97 -8.63 -14.97 -2.66
C TYR A 97 -7.18 -15.41 -2.60
N GLY A 98 -6.36 -14.62 -1.94
CA GLY A 98 -4.94 -14.96 -1.80
C GLY A 98 -4.13 -13.99 -0.97
N CYS A 99 -2.84 -14.30 -0.88
CA CYS A 99 -1.84 -13.51 -0.17
C CYS A 99 -0.59 -13.35 -1.01
N MET A 100 0.09 -12.21 -0.87
CA MET A 100 1.37 -11.93 -1.49
C MET A 100 2.29 -11.21 -0.50
N ALA A 101 3.54 -11.61 -0.42
CA ALA A 101 4.59 -10.89 0.30
C ALA A 101 5.53 -10.21 -0.70
N LEU A 102 5.71 -8.91 -0.53
CA LEU A 102 6.65 -8.08 -1.30
C LEU A 102 7.70 -7.52 -0.35
N ASP A 103 8.96 -7.57 -0.73
CA ASP A 103 9.99 -6.85 0.01
C ASP A 103 10.03 -5.36 -0.35
N ILE A 104 10.87 -4.62 0.36
CA ILE A 104 10.98 -3.18 0.16
C ILE A 104 11.55 -2.78 -1.21
N ASN A 105 12.13 -3.72 -1.97
CA ASN A 105 12.56 -3.53 -3.35
C ASN A 105 11.50 -3.95 -4.37
N HIS A 106 10.31 -4.31 -3.90
CA HIS A 106 9.20 -4.85 -4.70
C HIS A 106 9.45 -6.26 -5.29
N ASP A 107 10.44 -6.99 -4.78
CA ASP A 107 10.61 -8.39 -5.15
C ASP A 107 9.54 -9.25 -4.47
N ILE A 108 8.88 -10.12 -5.26
CA ILE A 108 7.87 -11.05 -4.73
C ILE A 108 8.60 -12.15 -3.96
N LEU A 109 8.44 -12.19 -2.64
CA LEU A 109 9.03 -13.21 -1.78
C LEU A 109 8.18 -14.48 -1.74
N ARG A 110 6.86 -14.33 -1.80
CA ARG A 110 5.88 -15.42 -1.87
C ARG A 110 4.56 -14.91 -2.42
N HIS A 111 3.89 -15.74 -3.20
CA HIS A 111 2.55 -15.47 -3.73
C HIS A 111 1.74 -16.76 -3.70
N GLU A 112 0.52 -16.67 -3.17
CA GLU A 112 -0.48 -17.74 -3.19
C GLU A 112 -1.82 -17.14 -3.60
N TRP A 113 -2.45 -17.74 -4.59
CA TRP A 113 -3.76 -17.36 -5.07
C TRP A 113 -4.61 -18.61 -5.31
N VAL A 114 -5.88 -18.55 -4.95
CA VAL A 114 -6.85 -19.60 -5.18
C VAL A 114 -7.96 -19.04 -6.06
N ASP A 115 -8.05 -19.55 -7.29
CA ASP A 115 -9.15 -19.25 -8.20
C ASP A 115 -10.42 -19.95 -7.71
N ALA A 116 -11.46 -19.18 -7.44
CA ALA A 116 -12.75 -19.69 -6.98
C ALA A 116 -13.84 -18.65 -7.24
N ASP A 117 -15.03 -19.10 -7.60
CA ASP A 117 -16.22 -18.24 -7.59
C ASP A 117 -16.57 -17.93 -6.13
N MET A 118 -16.42 -16.66 -5.77
CA MET A 118 -16.64 -16.17 -4.41
C MET A 118 -18.06 -15.65 -4.20
N SER A 119 -18.93 -15.71 -5.22
CA SER A 119 -20.30 -15.24 -5.13
C SER A 119 -21.09 -16.03 -4.07
N GLY A 120 -21.57 -15.35 -3.03
CA GLY A 120 -22.36 -15.96 -1.95
C GLY A 120 -21.56 -16.88 -1.01
N VAL A 121 -20.24 -16.88 -1.07
CA VAL A 121 -19.41 -17.57 -0.07
C VAL A 121 -19.40 -16.75 1.22
N GLU A 122 -19.68 -17.40 2.35
CA GLU A 122 -19.72 -16.72 3.65
C GLU A 122 -18.35 -16.16 4.06
N PRO A 123 -18.29 -14.95 4.66
CA PRO A 123 -17.04 -14.32 5.09
C PRO A 123 -16.18 -15.21 6.00
N ASP A 124 -16.79 -15.90 6.96
CA ASP A 124 -16.08 -16.79 7.89
C ASP A 124 -15.28 -17.88 7.18
N VAL A 125 -15.82 -18.44 6.10
CA VAL A 125 -15.15 -19.46 5.30
C VAL A 125 -13.91 -18.89 4.62
N VAL A 126 -14.04 -17.70 4.03
CA VAL A 126 -12.94 -17.04 3.29
C VAL A 126 -11.84 -16.58 4.23
N PHE A 127 -12.21 -15.88 5.30
CA PHE A 127 -11.23 -15.38 6.28
C PHE A 127 -10.55 -16.51 7.06
N GLY A 128 -11.24 -17.65 7.27
CA GLY A 128 -10.61 -18.86 7.81
C GLY A 128 -9.54 -19.45 6.90
N LYS A 129 -9.77 -19.43 5.57
CA LYS A 129 -8.77 -19.87 4.58
C LYS A 129 -7.60 -18.88 4.48
N LEU A 130 -7.88 -17.56 4.48
CA LEU A 130 -6.85 -16.54 4.53
C LEU A 130 -5.99 -16.62 5.78
N ASP A 131 -6.57 -16.96 6.94
CA ASP A 131 -5.83 -17.15 8.18
C ASP A 131 -4.81 -18.29 8.05
N ALA A 132 -5.21 -19.42 7.47
CA ALA A 132 -4.29 -20.53 7.22
C ALA A 132 -3.16 -20.16 6.25
N MET A 133 -3.47 -19.43 5.16
CA MET A 133 -2.48 -18.94 4.19
C MET A 133 -1.52 -17.93 4.83
N ALA A 134 -2.05 -16.97 5.59
CA ALA A 134 -1.26 -15.95 6.27
C ALA A 134 -0.30 -16.57 7.30
N LYS A 135 -0.73 -17.59 8.05
CA LYS A 135 0.13 -18.34 8.98
C LYS A 135 1.26 -19.05 8.26
N ALA A 136 0.95 -19.78 7.19
CA ALA A 136 1.96 -20.47 6.40
C ALA A 136 2.97 -19.50 5.74
N MET A 137 2.49 -18.32 5.31
CA MET A 137 3.34 -17.26 4.77
C MET A 137 4.23 -16.65 5.85
N ALA A 138 3.68 -16.35 7.03
CA ALA A 138 4.44 -15.79 8.14
C ALA A 138 5.55 -16.74 8.62
N GLU A 139 5.27 -18.03 8.74
CA GLU A 139 6.26 -19.07 9.09
C GLU A 139 7.41 -19.14 8.07
N ASP A 140 7.08 -19.08 6.76
CA ASP A 140 8.09 -19.09 5.70
C ASP A 140 8.96 -17.82 5.76
N LEU A 141 8.37 -16.64 5.92
CA LEU A 141 9.09 -15.37 6.03
C LEU A 141 9.96 -15.32 7.28
N GLU A 142 9.48 -15.82 8.42
CA GLU A 142 10.25 -15.92 9.66
C GLU A 142 11.47 -16.86 9.49
N SER A 143 11.29 -18.00 8.81
CA SER A 143 12.38 -18.93 8.50
C SER A 143 13.51 -18.26 7.70
N LYS A 144 13.16 -17.30 6.84
CA LYS A 144 14.05 -16.46 6.03
C LYS A 144 14.59 -15.24 6.80
N ARG A 145 14.18 -15.07 8.06
CA ARG A 145 14.47 -13.89 8.90
C ARG A 145 14.01 -12.57 8.25
N CYS A 146 12.89 -12.62 7.54
CA CYS A 146 12.24 -11.45 7.00
C CYS A 146 11.20 -10.91 7.99
N ILE A 147 11.23 -9.61 8.24
CA ILE A 147 10.32 -8.92 9.15
C ILE A 147 9.11 -8.45 8.37
N ILE A 148 7.90 -8.82 8.78
CA ILE A 148 6.66 -8.30 8.24
C ILE A 148 6.42 -6.92 8.86
N ALA A 149 6.54 -5.86 8.04
CA ALA A 149 6.36 -4.48 8.47
C ALA A 149 4.88 -4.07 8.58
N GLY A 150 4.02 -4.73 7.84
CA GLY A 150 2.58 -4.46 7.85
C GLY A 150 1.81 -5.43 6.98
N VAL A 151 0.51 -5.54 7.26
CA VAL A 151 -0.41 -6.40 6.51
C VAL A 151 -1.63 -5.58 6.09
N SER A 152 -2.01 -5.67 4.82
CA SER A 152 -3.23 -5.06 4.30
C SER A 152 -4.13 -6.09 3.63
N CYS A 153 -5.43 -5.78 3.55
CA CYS A 153 -6.40 -6.64 2.88
C CYS A 153 -7.24 -5.81 1.89
N ALA A 154 -7.12 -6.16 0.62
CA ALA A 154 -7.91 -5.59 -0.47
C ALA A 154 -9.28 -6.28 -0.51
N LEU A 155 -10.34 -5.50 -0.44
CA LEU A 155 -11.71 -5.97 -0.50
C LEU A 155 -12.51 -5.12 -1.50
N PRO A 156 -13.42 -5.73 -2.27
CA PRO A 156 -14.37 -4.96 -3.06
C PRO A 156 -15.37 -4.25 -2.14
N GLY A 157 -15.87 -3.09 -2.59
CA GLY A 157 -16.94 -2.37 -1.91
C GLY A 157 -16.48 -1.38 -0.84
N LEU A 158 -17.38 -1.06 0.10
CA LEU A 158 -17.24 0.04 1.03
C LEU A 158 -16.64 -0.41 2.36
N VAL A 159 -15.37 -0.07 2.58
CA VAL A 159 -14.64 -0.36 3.82
C VAL A 159 -14.47 0.93 4.63
N THR A 160 -14.85 0.90 5.90
CA THR A 160 -14.74 2.02 6.82
C THR A 160 -13.42 2.03 7.60
N SER A 161 -13.07 3.19 8.17
CA SER A 161 -11.85 3.35 8.97
C SER A 161 -11.86 2.54 10.28
N ASP A 162 -13.04 2.14 10.77
CA ASP A 162 -13.21 1.28 11.94
C ASP A 162 -13.24 -0.23 11.59
N LYS A 163 -12.68 -0.58 10.40
CA LYS A 163 -12.52 -1.95 9.91
C LYS A 163 -13.87 -2.70 9.72
N ARG A 164 -14.89 -2.01 9.25
CA ARG A 164 -16.18 -2.60 8.87
C ARG A 164 -16.36 -2.57 7.36
N LEU A 165 -16.73 -3.71 6.78
CA LEU A 165 -17.18 -3.78 5.40
C LEU A 165 -18.68 -3.54 5.38
N LEU A 166 -19.11 -2.37 4.92
CA LEU A 166 -20.54 -2.03 4.88
C LEU A 166 -21.27 -2.82 3.80
N MET A 167 -20.62 -2.96 2.64
CA MET A 167 -21.23 -3.63 1.50
C MET A 167 -20.16 -4.05 0.48
N ALA A 168 -20.20 -5.30 0.06
CA ALA A 168 -19.49 -5.85 -1.10
C ALA A 168 -20.50 -6.66 -1.93
N ARG A 169 -21.20 -5.96 -2.84
CA ARG A 169 -22.36 -6.56 -3.57
C ARG A 169 -21.98 -7.79 -4.37
N ASN A 170 -20.82 -7.73 -5.04
CA ASN A 170 -20.37 -8.83 -5.89
C ASN A 170 -20.06 -10.12 -5.10
N LEU A 171 -19.79 -9.97 -3.79
CA LEU A 171 -19.61 -11.11 -2.86
C LEU A 171 -20.89 -11.45 -2.10
N GLY A 172 -21.91 -10.60 -2.12
CA GLY A 172 -23.12 -10.74 -1.32
C GLY A 172 -22.93 -10.38 0.16
N TRP A 173 -21.87 -9.67 0.52
CA TRP A 173 -21.55 -9.35 1.91
C TRP A 173 -22.08 -7.98 2.31
N GLU A 174 -22.71 -7.92 3.49
CA GLU A 174 -23.24 -6.68 4.07
C GLU A 174 -22.95 -6.62 5.59
N ASN A 175 -22.58 -5.46 6.07
CA ASN A 175 -22.35 -5.16 7.49
C ASN A 175 -21.39 -6.12 8.21
N VAL A 176 -20.32 -6.55 7.54
CA VAL A 176 -19.33 -7.47 8.10
C VAL A 176 -18.36 -6.70 9.01
N ASP A 177 -18.28 -7.10 10.26
CA ASP A 177 -17.26 -6.61 11.20
C ASP A 177 -15.97 -7.39 11.00
N LEU A 178 -15.01 -6.80 10.30
CA LEU A 178 -13.76 -7.46 9.95
C LEU A 178 -12.89 -7.76 11.18
N THR A 179 -13.11 -7.05 12.29
CA THR A 179 -12.35 -7.28 13.53
C THR A 179 -12.70 -8.58 14.22
N THR A 180 -13.75 -9.26 13.81
CA THR A 180 -14.16 -10.57 14.36
C THR A 180 -13.26 -11.71 13.87
N PHE A 181 -12.60 -11.57 12.72
CA PHE A 181 -11.75 -12.61 12.13
C PHE A 181 -10.36 -12.66 12.75
N ASP A 182 -9.86 -13.86 13.03
CA ASP A 182 -8.56 -14.06 13.68
C ASP A 182 -7.39 -13.50 12.87
N VAL A 183 -7.37 -13.70 11.54
CA VAL A 183 -6.34 -13.14 10.67
C VAL A 183 -6.28 -11.62 10.74
N MET A 184 -7.44 -10.95 10.82
CA MET A 184 -7.52 -9.49 10.87
C MET A 184 -6.95 -8.93 12.17
N ARG A 185 -7.17 -9.63 13.29
CA ARG A 185 -6.66 -9.24 14.62
C ARG A 185 -5.21 -9.65 14.81
N GLY A 186 -4.87 -10.89 14.42
CA GLY A 186 -3.56 -11.48 14.68
C GLY A 186 -2.41 -10.74 14.04
N TYR A 187 -2.65 -10.14 12.88
CA TYR A 187 -1.65 -9.38 12.12
C TYR A 187 -1.95 -7.87 12.06
N ASP A 188 -2.89 -7.37 12.85
CA ASP A 188 -3.38 -5.97 12.80
C ASP A 188 -3.63 -5.49 11.37
N VAL A 189 -4.33 -6.31 10.60
CA VAL A 189 -4.57 -6.06 9.17
C VAL A 189 -5.31 -4.76 8.95
N THR A 190 -4.86 -3.98 7.98
CA THR A 190 -5.54 -2.77 7.51
C THR A 190 -6.39 -3.13 6.28
N PRO A 191 -7.72 -3.27 6.42
CA PRO A 191 -8.60 -3.48 5.28
C PRO A 191 -8.81 -2.19 4.50
N CYS A 192 -8.91 -2.31 3.18
CA CYS A 192 -9.15 -1.17 2.30
C CYS A 192 -9.88 -1.62 1.03
N ASN A 193 -10.56 -0.68 0.38
CA ASN A 193 -11.12 -0.92 -0.94
C ASN A 193 -10.01 -1.25 -1.95
N GLU A 194 -10.23 -2.26 -2.79
CA GLU A 194 -9.24 -2.77 -3.76
C GLU A 194 -8.76 -1.70 -4.76
N ALA A 195 -9.67 -0.86 -5.27
CA ALA A 195 -9.29 0.21 -6.21
C ALA A 195 -8.40 1.27 -5.54
N LYS A 196 -8.57 1.53 -4.25
CA LYS A 196 -7.70 2.44 -3.48
C LYS A 196 -6.30 1.86 -3.29
N LEU A 197 -6.20 0.57 -2.93
CA LEU A 197 -4.89 -0.09 -2.82
C LEU A 197 -4.19 -0.18 -4.16
N ALA A 198 -4.94 -0.48 -5.23
CA ALA A 198 -4.40 -0.47 -6.59
C ALA A 198 -3.91 0.93 -7.02
N ALA A 199 -4.60 2.00 -6.62
CA ALA A 199 -4.16 3.37 -6.85
C ALA A 199 -2.89 3.70 -6.06
N ILE A 200 -2.79 3.29 -4.79
CA ILE A 200 -1.57 3.46 -3.99
C ILE A 200 -0.38 2.80 -4.69
N ALA A 201 -0.57 1.62 -5.26
CA ALA A 201 0.48 0.91 -6.00
C ALA A 201 0.93 1.64 -7.28
N GLN A 202 0.22 2.67 -7.75
CA GLN A 202 0.63 3.50 -8.89
C GLN A 202 1.33 4.81 -8.47
N ILE A 203 1.35 5.13 -7.17
CA ILE A 203 2.06 6.33 -6.68
C ILE A 203 3.56 6.16 -6.97
N PRO A 204 4.24 7.19 -7.52
CA PRO A 204 5.67 7.13 -7.77
C PRO A 204 6.46 6.71 -6.52
N GLY A 205 7.36 5.73 -6.68
CA GLY A 205 8.11 5.13 -5.59
C GLY A 205 7.45 3.91 -4.94
N TYR A 206 6.12 3.75 -5.08
CA TYR A 206 5.42 2.51 -4.70
C TYR A 206 5.10 1.62 -5.88
N ALA A 207 5.16 2.17 -7.11
CA ALA A 207 4.94 1.41 -8.32
C ALA A 207 6.10 0.43 -8.56
N CYS A 208 5.79 -0.87 -8.56
CA CYS A 208 6.73 -1.87 -9.05
C CYS A 208 7.12 -1.54 -10.49
N ALA A 209 8.38 -1.22 -10.71
CA ALA A 209 9.12 -1.16 -11.99
C ALA A 209 8.25 -1.11 -13.28
N ARG A 210 7.45 -0.09 -13.46
CA ARG A 210 6.76 0.20 -14.74
C ARG A 210 7.41 1.37 -15.47
N ALA A 211 8.68 1.64 -15.21
CA ALA A 211 9.45 2.66 -15.90
C ALA A 211 9.42 2.48 -17.44
N ASP A 212 9.27 1.24 -17.90
CA ASP A 212 9.30 0.89 -19.31
C ASP A 212 7.98 1.22 -20.05
N VAL A 213 6.87 1.41 -19.35
CA VAL A 213 5.55 1.62 -19.98
C VAL A 213 5.23 3.12 -20.16
N PHE A 214 5.87 3.98 -19.38
CA PHE A 214 5.61 5.42 -19.36
C PHE A 214 6.85 6.26 -19.63
N ASP A 215 7.72 5.80 -20.55
CA ASP A 215 8.90 6.55 -20.98
C ASP A 215 8.46 7.94 -21.50
N GLY A 216 8.84 8.99 -20.76
CA GLY A 216 8.51 10.38 -21.08
C GLY A 216 7.20 10.94 -20.48
N VAL A 217 6.50 10.21 -19.63
CA VAL A 217 5.41 10.76 -18.81
C VAL A 217 5.96 11.06 -17.42
N ASP A 218 5.96 12.33 -17.02
CA ASP A 218 6.17 12.70 -15.61
C ASP A 218 5.12 11.97 -14.78
N CYS A 219 5.57 11.05 -13.91
CA CYS A 219 4.68 10.37 -12.98
C CYS A 219 4.08 11.42 -12.05
N ALA A 220 2.83 11.80 -12.32
CA ALA A 220 2.15 12.82 -11.54
C ALA A 220 1.87 12.27 -10.13
N ASP A 221 2.20 13.06 -9.11
CA ASP A 221 1.82 12.76 -7.72
C ASP A 221 0.31 12.88 -7.48
N SER A 222 -0.43 13.39 -8.48
CA SER A 222 -1.87 13.58 -8.42
C SER A 222 -2.52 13.01 -9.68
N PHE A 223 -3.40 12.03 -9.49
CA PHE A 223 -4.09 11.35 -10.60
C PHE A 223 -5.44 10.76 -10.16
N LEU A 224 -6.25 10.40 -11.13
CA LEU A 224 -7.47 9.61 -10.97
C LEU A 224 -7.16 8.19 -11.44
N TYR A 225 -7.32 7.22 -10.53
CA TYR A 225 -7.25 5.80 -10.85
C TYR A 225 -8.64 5.28 -11.21
N LEU A 226 -8.74 4.54 -12.29
CA LEU A 226 -9.95 3.84 -12.74
C LEU A 226 -9.67 2.35 -12.85
N SER A 227 -10.53 1.55 -12.24
CA SER A 227 -10.57 0.10 -12.39
C SER A 227 -11.87 -0.27 -13.10
N CYS A 228 -11.75 -0.90 -14.26
CA CYS A 228 -12.90 -1.35 -15.05
C CYS A 228 -12.83 -2.86 -15.16
N ASP A 229 -13.72 -3.55 -14.46
CA ASP A 229 -13.85 -4.99 -14.47
C ASP A 229 -15.34 -5.35 -14.42
N ILE A 230 -15.84 -6.12 -13.45
CA ILE A 230 -17.27 -6.40 -13.24
C ILE A 230 -18.06 -5.11 -12.98
N GLY A 231 -17.42 -4.11 -12.34
CA GLY A 231 -17.95 -2.78 -12.10
C GLY A 231 -16.91 -1.71 -12.44
N ILE A 232 -17.21 -0.46 -12.08
CA ILE A 232 -16.26 0.65 -12.21
C ILE A 232 -15.87 1.12 -10.82
N GLY A 233 -14.65 0.78 -10.41
CA GLY A 233 -14.00 1.29 -9.21
C GLY A 233 -13.14 2.51 -9.51
N GLY A 234 -12.84 3.30 -8.49
CA GLY A 234 -11.90 4.40 -8.64
C GLY A 234 -11.31 4.90 -7.34
N ALA A 235 -10.23 5.66 -7.49
CA ALA A 235 -9.58 6.35 -6.38
C ALA A 235 -8.96 7.66 -6.87
N ILE A 236 -8.92 8.64 -6.00
CA ILE A 236 -8.29 9.93 -6.25
C ILE A 236 -7.00 9.97 -5.44
N VAL A 237 -5.89 10.22 -6.12
CA VAL A 237 -4.58 10.49 -5.49
C VAL A 237 -4.28 11.96 -5.67
N ARG A 238 -3.87 12.63 -4.60
CA ARG A 238 -3.43 14.02 -4.60
C ARG A 238 -2.15 14.14 -3.79
N ASP A 239 -1.12 14.73 -4.41
CA ASP A 239 0.20 14.95 -3.78
C ASP A 239 0.78 13.65 -3.17
N GLY A 240 0.60 12.53 -3.88
CA GLY A 240 1.06 11.21 -3.44
C GLY A 240 0.24 10.59 -2.31
N GLU A 241 -0.95 11.11 -2.00
CA GLU A 241 -1.83 10.59 -0.95
C GLU A 241 -3.23 10.26 -1.46
N ILE A 242 -3.84 9.21 -0.94
CA ILE A 242 -5.24 8.84 -1.24
C ILE A 242 -6.19 9.84 -0.61
N VAL A 243 -7.06 10.42 -1.43
CA VAL A 243 -8.19 11.23 -0.97
C VAL A 243 -9.29 10.29 -0.48
N SER A 244 -9.37 10.10 0.83
CA SER A 244 -10.35 9.18 1.42
C SER A 244 -11.73 9.83 1.64
N GLY A 245 -11.82 11.16 1.69
CA GLY A 245 -13.03 11.86 2.12
C GLY A 245 -13.31 11.69 3.62
N SER A 246 -14.38 12.30 4.11
CA SER A 246 -14.71 12.32 5.55
C SER A 246 -15.10 10.95 6.13
N HIS A 247 -15.59 10.02 5.31
CA HIS A 247 -16.07 8.70 5.72
C HIS A 247 -15.35 7.54 5.01
N GLY A 248 -14.29 7.83 4.26
CA GLY A 248 -13.54 6.81 3.53
C GLY A 248 -14.12 6.47 2.15
N PHE A 249 -15.12 7.19 1.64
CA PHE A 249 -15.85 6.82 0.41
C PHE A 249 -15.57 7.73 -0.79
N ALA A 250 -14.57 8.59 -0.73
CA ALA A 250 -14.17 9.35 -1.93
C ALA A 250 -13.60 8.38 -2.98
N GLY A 251 -13.95 8.65 -4.25
CA GLY A 251 -13.50 7.81 -5.36
C GLY A 251 -14.55 6.81 -5.87
N GLU A 252 -15.76 6.76 -5.30
CA GLU A 252 -16.87 5.91 -5.77
C GLU A 252 -17.47 6.44 -7.09
N ILE A 253 -16.62 6.54 -8.11
CA ILE A 253 -16.95 7.18 -9.40
C ILE A 253 -17.87 6.34 -10.27
N GLY A 254 -17.85 5.01 -10.16
CA GLY A 254 -18.77 4.11 -10.84
C GLY A 254 -20.24 4.43 -10.52
N HIS A 255 -20.48 5.01 -9.34
CA HIS A 255 -21.81 5.36 -8.87
C HIS A 255 -22.21 6.82 -9.14
N VAL A 256 -21.46 7.56 -9.94
CA VAL A 256 -21.89 8.88 -10.45
C VAL A 256 -23.01 8.66 -11.47
N SER A 257 -24.18 9.28 -11.24
CA SER A 257 -25.30 9.20 -12.19
C SER A 257 -24.96 10.00 -13.46
N VAL A 258 -24.81 9.32 -14.57
CA VAL A 258 -24.56 9.90 -15.90
C VAL A 258 -25.83 10.00 -16.75
N SER A 259 -26.90 9.32 -16.33
CA SER A 259 -28.22 9.36 -16.95
C SER A 259 -29.32 9.31 -15.90
N LEU A 260 -30.16 10.36 -15.80
CA LEU A 260 -31.22 10.41 -14.79
C LEU A 260 -32.29 9.33 -14.98
N ASP A 261 -32.57 8.97 -16.24
CA ASP A 261 -33.55 7.95 -16.62
C ASP A 261 -32.93 6.59 -16.94
N GLY A 262 -31.64 6.42 -16.57
CA GLY A 262 -30.89 5.19 -16.80
C GLY A 262 -31.37 4.00 -15.95
N PRO A 263 -30.80 2.81 -16.17
CA PRO A 263 -31.16 1.60 -15.44
C PRO A 263 -30.95 1.77 -13.93
N LEU A 264 -31.64 0.94 -13.15
CA LEU A 264 -31.46 0.90 -11.70
C LEU A 264 -30.12 0.23 -11.37
N CYS A 265 -29.24 0.98 -10.73
CA CYS A 265 -27.99 0.45 -10.21
C CYS A 265 -28.21 -0.30 -8.90
N GLY A 266 -27.35 -1.29 -8.65
CA GLY A 266 -27.31 -2.00 -7.39
C GLY A 266 -27.17 -1.09 -6.17
N CYS A 267 -26.58 0.09 -6.25
CA CYS A 267 -26.49 1.06 -5.15
C CYS A 267 -27.82 1.75 -4.79
N GLY A 268 -28.91 1.48 -5.52
CA GLY A 268 -30.24 2.07 -5.34
C GLY A 268 -30.46 3.36 -6.16
N ARG A 269 -29.46 3.87 -6.84
CA ARG A 269 -29.58 5.03 -7.75
C ARG A 269 -29.87 4.57 -9.19
N ARG A 270 -30.30 5.49 -10.04
CA ARG A 270 -30.46 5.23 -11.48
C ARG A 270 -29.33 5.84 -12.28
N GLY A 271 -28.98 5.15 -13.38
CA GLY A 271 -28.04 5.63 -14.38
C GLY A 271 -26.63 5.90 -13.85
N CYS A 272 -26.19 5.09 -12.92
CA CYS A 272 -24.78 5.10 -12.52
C CYS A 272 -23.88 4.72 -13.71
N TRP A 273 -22.66 5.21 -13.72
CA TRP A 273 -21.73 5.01 -14.84
C TRP A 273 -21.40 3.52 -15.08
N GLU A 274 -21.44 2.70 -14.04
CA GLU A 274 -21.13 1.26 -14.12
C GLU A 274 -22.26 0.39 -14.72
N VAL A 275 -23.48 0.93 -14.95
CA VAL A 275 -24.65 0.18 -15.44
C VAL A 275 -25.16 0.67 -16.78
#